data_32e0cb7ec3d8cc09b8c5fcd41d07fb0b
#
_entry.id   32e0cb7ec3d8cc09b8c5fcd41d07fb0b
#
_cell.length_a   1.000
_cell.length_b   1.000
_cell.length_c   1.000
_cell.angle_alpha   90.00
_cell.angle_beta   90.00
_cell.angle_gamma   90.00
#
_symmetry.space_group_name_H-M   'P 1'
#
loop_
_entity.id
_entity.type
_entity.pdbx_description
1 polymer ?
#
loop_
_entity_poly.entity_id
_entity_poly.type
_entity_poly.pdbx_seq_one_letter_code
_entity_poly.pdbx_strand_id
1 'polypeptide(L)'
;MNNFKKVGLSALAGSLAAISANAAEMSVNGATMLTYTSEDNTETTGNPYGMKTNIGFTASGEVNGYTVSYMQTSKDQFAGMTSARMSIDMGDMGTLAFDQGSGSGLGTIDDKTPTAAEEIWDGLDGAGFTADSVGGLVGTAGASGVWNYVNTFEGVTFNGAIRKGSATKNADGASSGAGGSAWDFALTTDGSMIGVDGLAIGAGYGEDSGSTAAGVNEVDSTHMTAFANYSFGPATFGYQKSEINHGKQGTQSEETDAWGIAFNINENLSV
;
A
#
# COMPACT_ATOMS: atom_id res chain seq x y z
N MET A 1 8.68 33.49 10.60
CA MET A 1 7.76 32.47 11.20
C MET A 1 7.07 33.10 12.40
N ASN A 2 5.75 33.15 12.39
CA ASN A 2 5.00 33.78 13.49
C ASN A 2 5.18 33.02 14.81
N ASN A 3 5.27 33.70 15.92
CA ASN A 3 5.47 33.12 17.25
C ASN A 3 4.40 32.08 17.61
N PHE A 4 3.18 32.22 17.11
CA PHE A 4 2.11 31.22 17.26
C PHE A 4 2.40 29.89 16.58
N LYS A 5 3.07 29.87 15.42
CA LYS A 5 3.50 28.63 14.75
C LYS A 5 4.60 27.91 15.54
N LYS A 6 5.50 28.68 16.17
CA LYS A 6 6.55 28.10 17.03
C LYS A 6 5.98 27.48 18.30
N VAL A 7 4.99 28.12 18.91
CA VAL A 7 4.32 27.60 20.11
C VAL A 7 3.52 26.32 19.79
N GLY A 8 2.79 26.30 18.67
CA GLY A 8 2.06 25.10 18.24
C GLY A 8 2.95 23.91 17.96
N LEU A 9 4.07 24.12 17.28
CA LEU A 9 5.07 23.08 17.00
C LEU A 9 5.76 22.58 18.28
N SER A 10 6.06 23.50 19.20
CA SER A 10 6.68 23.14 20.49
C SER A 10 5.71 22.39 21.40
N ALA A 11 4.41 22.73 21.39
CA ALA A 11 3.39 22.01 22.14
C ALA A 11 3.17 20.59 21.59
N LEU A 12 3.17 20.43 20.26
CA LEU A 12 3.07 19.12 19.62
C LEU A 12 4.32 18.27 19.88
N ALA A 13 5.51 18.84 19.77
CA ALA A 13 6.76 18.14 20.11
C ALA A 13 6.82 17.77 21.61
N GLY A 14 6.32 18.64 22.48
CA GLY A 14 6.25 18.37 23.92
C GLY A 14 5.23 17.28 24.25
N SER A 15 4.11 17.19 23.56
CA SER A 15 3.14 16.10 23.74
C SER A 15 3.68 14.76 23.24
N LEU A 16 4.38 14.73 22.13
CA LEU A 16 5.07 13.54 21.62
C LEU A 16 6.19 13.07 22.56
N ALA A 17 6.95 14.01 23.15
CA ALA A 17 7.96 13.65 24.15
C ALA A 17 7.34 13.13 25.46
N ALA A 18 6.15 13.59 25.84
CA ALA A 18 5.41 13.10 26.99
C ALA A 18 4.85 11.67 26.78
N ILE A 19 4.58 11.27 25.54
CA ILE A 19 4.19 9.88 25.21
C ILE A 19 5.36 8.92 25.47
N SER A 20 6.58 9.32 25.15
CA SER A 20 7.76 8.50 25.42
C SER A 20 8.04 8.29 26.91
N ALA A 21 7.46 9.13 27.78
CA ALA A 21 7.53 8.96 29.23
C ALA A 21 6.46 8.02 29.79
N ASN A 22 5.41 7.69 29.04
CA ASN A 22 4.34 6.76 29.40
C ASN A 22 4.52 5.42 28.66
N ALA A 23 5.67 4.76 28.85
CA ALA A 23 5.94 3.39 28.42
C ALA A 23 5.25 3.00 27.09
N ALA A 24 5.66 3.62 25.99
CA ALA A 24 5.26 3.15 24.67
C ALA A 24 5.72 1.69 24.54
N GLU A 25 4.79 0.81 24.21
CA GLU A 25 5.15 -0.57 23.89
C GLU A 25 5.91 -0.57 22.56
N MET A 26 7.14 -1.10 22.60
CA MET A 26 7.93 -1.27 21.39
C MET A 26 8.09 -2.76 21.12
N SER A 27 7.86 -3.16 19.89
CA SER A 27 8.12 -4.52 19.44
C SER A 27 8.99 -4.53 18.19
N VAL A 28 9.70 -5.63 18.04
CA VAL A 28 10.48 -5.95 16.85
C VAL A 28 9.89 -7.24 16.29
N ASN A 29 9.56 -7.23 15.01
CA ASN A 29 9.10 -8.39 14.30
C ASN A 29 9.97 -8.59 13.05
N GLY A 30 9.90 -9.77 12.46
CA GLY A 30 10.65 -10.05 11.24
C GLY A 30 10.15 -11.33 10.59
N ALA A 31 10.42 -11.42 9.30
CA ALA A 31 10.15 -12.59 8.51
C ALA A 31 11.36 -12.92 7.65
N THR A 32 11.52 -14.20 7.34
CA THR A 32 12.48 -14.67 6.36
C THR A 32 11.83 -15.70 5.48
N MET A 33 12.13 -15.63 4.19
CA MET A 33 11.64 -16.55 3.19
C MET A 33 12.81 -17.03 2.32
N LEU A 34 12.90 -18.32 2.11
CA LEU A 34 13.79 -18.92 1.13
C LEU A 34 12.97 -19.18 -0.14
N THR A 35 13.44 -18.68 -1.26
CA THR A 35 12.78 -18.86 -2.56
C THR A 35 13.62 -19.75 -3.47
N TYR A 36 12.93 -20.44 -4.35
CA TYR A 36 13.50 -21.16 -5.47
C TYR A 36 12.71 -20.80 -6.72
N THR A 37 13.39 -20.25 -7.73
CA THR A 37 12.77 -19.86 -8.99
C THR A 37 13.32 -20.74 -10.10
N SER A 38 12.41 -21.29 -10.92
CA SER A 38 12.76 -22.06 -12.11
C SER A 38 12.06 -21.45 -13.31
N GLU A 39 12.83 -21.01 -14.29
CA GLU A 39 12.32 -20.40 -15.52
C GLU A 39 12.75 -21.25 -16.73
N ASP A 40 11.79 -21.60 -17.59
CA ASP A 40 12.02 -22.50 -18.72
C ASP A 40 12.65 -21.84 -19.96
N ASN A 41 12.63 -20.50 -20.06
CA ASN A 41 13.00 -19.80 -21.30
C ASN A 41 14.12 -18.77 -21.17
N THR A 42 14.59 -18.53 -19.98
CA THR A 42 15.76 -17.70 -19.76
C THR A 42 16.84 -18.57 -19.16
N GLU A 43 17.69 -19.09 -19.98
CA GLU A 43 18.90 -19.78 -19.56
C GLU A 43 19.91 -18.84 -18.90
N THR A 44 19.48 -18.02 -18.00
CA THR A 44 20.37 -17.48 -17.01
C THR A 44 20.60 -18.59 -16.00
N THR A 45 21.66 -19.34 -16.24
CA THR A 45 22.20 -20.33 -15.32
C THR A 45 22.75 -19.65 -14.06
N GLY A 46 21.89 -18.86 -13.40
CA GLY A 46 22.17 -18.26 -12.13
C GLY A 46 21.87 -19.23 -10.97
N ASN A 47 22.15 -18.79 -9.78
CA ASN A 47 21.69 -19.47 -8.58
C ASN A 47 20.17 -19.32 -8.45
N PRO A 48 19.37 -20.39 -8.50
CA PRO A 48 17.92 -20.30 -8.43
C PRO A 48 17.39 -20.00 -7.01
N TYR A 49 18.26 -19.96 -6.02
CA TYR A 49 17.88 -19.73 -4.63
C TYR A 49 17.99 -18.26 -4.27
N GLY A 50 16.94 -17.73 -3.68
CA GLY A 50 16.86 -16.41 -3.10
C GLY A 50 16.50 -16.45 -1.62
N MET A 51 16.79 -15.39 -0.90
CA MET A 51 16.35 -15.22 0.48
C MET A 51 15.86 -13.79 0.68
N LYS A 52 14.59 -13.66 1.06
CA LYS A 52 13.97 -12.40 1.43
C LYS A 52 13.93 -12.30 2.95
N THR A 53 14.38 -11.20 3.49
CA THR A 53 14.36 -10.94 4.94
C THR A 53 13.93 -9.51 5.19
N ASN A 54 12.97 -9.32 6.08
CA ASN A 54 12.60 -8.00 6.54
C ASN A 54 12.48 -7.96 8.06
N ILE A 55 12.76 -6.81 8.63
CA ILE A 55 12.57 -6.54 10.04
C ILE A 55 11.72 -5.29 10.19
N GLY A 56 10.71 -5.38 11.05
CA GLY A 56 9.82 -4.30 11.40
C GLY A 56 10.01 -3.87 12.84
N PHE A 57 9.88 -2.57 13.05
CA PHE A 57 9.80 -1.95 14.37
C PHE A 57 8.43 -1.32 14.50
N THR A 58 7.74 -1.59 15.60
CA THR A 58 6.47 -0.94 15.93
C THR A 58 6.55 -0.35 17.32
N ALA A 59 5.90 0.79 17.50
CA ALA A 59 5.71 1.41 18.80
C ALA A 59 4.29 1.94 18.88
N SER A 60 3.67 1.84 20.05
CA SER A 60 2.35 2.40 20.29
C SER A 60 2.24 2.98 21.69
N GLY A 61 1.37 3.97 21.84
CA GLY A 61 1.08 4.60 23.12
C GLY A 61 -0.25 5.35 23.04
N GLU A 62 -0.79 5.74 24.18
CA GLU A 62 -2.05 6.47 24.26
C GLU A 62 -1.83 7.97 24.47
N VAL A 63 -2.55 8.79 23.73
CA VAL A 63 -2.54 10.25 23.85
C VAL A 63 -3.97 10.75 23.85
N ASN A 64 -4.39 11.34 24.96
CA ASN A 64 -5.73 11.91 25.11
C ASN A 64 -6.87 10.94 24.76
N GLY A 65 -6.70 9.66 25.05
CA GLY A 65 -7.68 8.61 24.77
C GLY A 65 -7.61 8.04 23.35
N TYR A 66 -6.66 8.47 22.54
CA TYR A 66 -6.39 7.91 21.22
C TYR A 66 -5.13 7.07 21.23
N THR A 67 -5.15 5.95 20.51
CA THR A 67 -3.93 5.16 20.29
C THR A 67 -3.12 5.75 19.15
N VAL A 68 -1.90 6.17 19.47
CA VAL A 68 -0.91 6.62 18.48
C VAL A 68 0.08 5.49 18.25
N SER A 69 0.26 5.10 17.00
CA SER A 69 1.16 4.02 16.61
C SER A 69 2.16 4.50 15.56
N TYR A 70 3.33 3.88 15.60
CA TYR A 70 4.36 4.04 14.59
C TYR A 70 4.85 2.67 14.15
N MET A 71 5.09 2.50 12.85
CA MET A 71 5.74 1.33 12.30
C MET A 71 6.80 1.75 11.29
N GLN A 72 7.83 0.93 11.18
CA GLN A 72 8.89 1.08 10.18
C GLN A 72 9.44 -0.29 9.82
N THR A 73 9.63 -0.56 8.53
CA THR A 73 10.17 -1.82 8.02
C THR A 73 11.45 -1.61 7.23
N SER A 74 12.36 -2.58 7.30
CA SER A 74 13.56 -2.61 6.48
C SER A 74 13.29 -3.31 5.14
N LYS A 75 14.09 -2.97 4.14
CA LYS A 75 14.27 -3.80 2.93
C LYS A 75 15.03 -5.07 3.26
N ASP A 76 15.05 -5.97 2.29
CA ASP A 76 15.84 -7.19 2.35
C ASP A 76 17.28 -6.93 2.78
N GLN A 77 17.78 -7.80 3.65
CA GLN A 77 19.15 -7.75 4.15
C GLN A 77 19.55 -6.39 4.76
N PHE A 78 18.62 -5.64 5.31
CA PHE A 78 18.85 -4.29 5.84
C PHE A 78 19.38 -3.26 4.82
N ALA A 79 19.13 -3.46 3.55
CA ALA A 79 19.60 -2.56 2.50
C ALA A 79 18.98 -1.13 2.55
N GLY A 80 18.07 -0.90 3.45
CA GLY A 80 17.40 0.38 3.68
C GLY A 80 16.01 0.19 4.27
N MET A 81 15.26 1.28 4.38
CA MET A 81 13.87 1.25 4.84
C MET A 81 12.93 1.14 3.65
N THR A 82 11.89 0.30 3.75
CA THR A 82 10.85 0.20 2.73
C THR A 82 9.70 1.13 3.03
N SER A 83 9.23 1.11 4.26
CA SER A 83 8.01 1.83 4.63
C SER A 83 8.05 2.29 6.07
N ALA A 84 7.35 3.39 6.32
CA ALA A 84 7.07 3.88 7.65
C ALA A 84 5.67 4.46 7.70
N ARG A 85 5.02 4.37 8.85
CA ARG A 85 3.67 4.88 9.05
C ARG A 85 3.49 5.36 10.48
N MET A 86 2.90 6.53 10.64
CA MET A 86 2.38 7.01 11.91
C MET A 86 0.86 7.06 11.81
N SER A 87 0.17 6.48 12.77
CA SER A 87 -1.29 6.45 12.79
C SER A 87 -1.87 6.87 14.13
N ILE A 88 -3.06 7.42 14.08
CA ILE A 88 -3.88 7.80 15.24
C ILE A 88 -5.20 7.05 15.08
N ASP A 89 -5.44 6.09 15.94
CA ASP A 89 -6.70 5.38 16.04
C ASP A 89 -7.63 6.18 16.96
N MET A 90 -8.75 6.60 16.40
CA MET A 90 -9.76 7.43 17.06
C MET A 90 -11.03 6.64 17.42
N GLY A 91 -10.94 5.31 17.45
CA GLY A 91 -12.08 4.41 17.69
C GLY A 91 -13.12 4.52 16.59
N ASP A 92 -14.39 4.76 16.95
CA ASP A 92 -15.50 4.84 15.99
C ASP A 92 -15.32 5.92 14.91
N MET A 93 -14.44 6.88 15.13
CA MET A 93 -14.10 7.90 14.14
C MET A 93 -13.07 7.43 13.12
N GLY A 94 -12.60 6.18 13.20
CA GLY A 94 -11.64 5.61 12.30
C GLY A 94 -10.19 5.97 12.61
N THR A 95 -9.31 5.66 11.69
CA THR A 95 -7.87 5.85 11.81
C THR A 95 -7.36 6.86 10.79
N LEU A 96 -6.66 7.88 11.27
CA LEU A 96 -5.91 8.82 10.44
C LEU A 96 -4.43 8.44 10.48
N ALA A 97 -3.77 8.40 9.34
CA ALA A 97 -2.37 8.08 9.26
C ALA A 97 -1.59 8.99 8.31
N PHE A 98 -0.30 9.12 8.56
CA PHE A 98 0.67 9.63 7.62
C PHE A 98 1.56 8.47 7.15
N ASP A 99 1.49 8.16 5.86
CA ASP A 99 2.05 6.97 5.27
C ASP A 99 3.25 7.28 4.37
N GLN A 100 4.23 6.40 4.44
CA GLN A 100 5.50 6.43 3.73
C GLN A 100 5.77 5.06 3.10
N GLY A 101 4.86 4.59 2.25
CA GLY A 101 5.05 3.36 1.49
C GLY A 101 4.58 2.08 2.17
N SER A 102 3.65 2.17 3.13
CA SER A 102 3.05 0.98 3.73
C SER A 102 1.74 0.53 3.06
N GLY A 103 1.26 1.32 2.10
CA GLY A 103 0.01 1.09 1.40
C GLY A 103 -1.16 1.91 1.96
N SER A 104 -1.78 2.69 1.10
CA SER A 104 -2.91 3.59 1.44
C SER A 104 -3.87 3.68 0.27
N GLY A 105 -5.13 3.97 0.55
CA GLY A 105 -6.15 4.20 -0.45
C GLY A 105 -6.29 3.05 -1.44
N LEU A 106 -6.26 3.38 -2.72
CA LEU A 106 -6.39 2.43 -3.83
C LEU A 106 -5.27 1.38 -3.85
N GLY A 107 -4.04 1.74 -3.44
CA GLY A 107 -2.91 0.81 -3.34
C GLY A 107 -3.09 -0.30 -2.29
N THR A 108 -4.14 -0.26 -1.49
CA THR A 108 -4.47 -1.40 -0.60
C THR A 108 -5.22 -2.52 -1.30
N ILE A 109 -5.67 -2.27 -2.52
CA ILE A 109 -6.37 -3.25 -3.36
C ILE A 109 -5.78 -3.34 -4.78
N ASP A 110 -4.55 -2.91 -4.95
CA ASP A 110 -3.83 -2.94 -6.22
C ASP A 110 -3.59 -4.38 -6.72
N ASP A 111 -3.39 -5.31 -5.79
CA ASP A 111 -3.23 -6.73 -6.04
C ASP A 111 -4.00 -7.57 -5.02
N LYS A 112 -5.08 -8.18 -5.46
CA LYS A 112 -5.98 -8.99 -4.61
C LYS A 112 -6.27 -10.37 -5.17
N THR A 113 -5.61 -10.77 -6.25
CA THR A 113 -5.75 -12.16 -6.72
C THR A 113 -5.15 -13.14 -5.72
N PRO A 114 -5.79 -14.29 -5.46
CA PRO A 114 -5.27 -15.27 -4.53
C PRO A 114 -3.94 -15.83 -4.99
N THR A 115 -2.98 -15.86 -4.09
CA THR A 115 -1.65 -16.44 -4.28
C THR A 115 -1.32 -17.40 -3.15
N ALA A 116 -0.37 -18.31 -3.37
CA ALA A 116 0.09 -19.21 -2.32
C ALA A 116 1.15 -18.57 -1.43
N ALA A 117 1.99 -17.72 -1.99
CA ALA A 117 3.06 -17.00 -1.28
C ALA A 117 3.40 -15.65 -1.94
N GLU A 118 3.82 -15.68 -3.19
CA GLU A 118 4.13 -14.50 -4.01
C GLU A 118 3.33 -14.60 -5.31
N GLU A 119 3.18 -13.51 -6.01
CA GLU A 119 2.54 -13.48 -7.31
C GLU A 119 3.39 -14.25 -8.33
N ILE A 120 2.73 -14.93 -9.26
CA ILE A 120 3.40 -15.75 -10.29
C ILE A 120 4.37 -14.96 -11.16
N TRP A 121 4.20 -13.66 -11.28
CA TRP A 121 5.06 -12.75 -12.05
C TRP A 121 6.19 -12.16 -11.21
N ASP A 122 6.19 -12.35 -9.90
CA ASP A 122 7.23 -11.85 -9.02
C ASP A 122 8.54 -12.61 -9.26
N GLY A 123 9.59 -11.88 -9.62
CA GLY A 123 10.88 -12.48 -9.94
C GLY A 123 11.02 -13.07 -11.34
N LEU A 124 10.06 -12.92 -12.24
CA LEU A 124 10.20 -13.26 -13.65
C LEU A 124 11.09 -12.23 -14.35
N ASP A 125 12.40 -12.46 -14.26
CA ASP A 125 13.41 -11.59 -14.85
C ASP A 125 13.63 -11.93 -16.31
N GLY A 126 13.73 -10.92 -17.18
CA GLY A 126 14.17 -11.06 -18.56
C GLY A 126 13.11 -11.36 -19.63
N ALA A 127 11.88 -11.65 -19.26
CA ALA A 127 10.79 -11.90 -20.22
C ALA A 127 10.02 -10.64 -20.64
N GLY A 128 10.47 -9.46 -20.24
CA GLY A 128 9.73 -8.21 -20.44
C GLY A 128 8.59 -8.02 -19.45
N PHE A 129 8.46 -8.89 -18.49
CA PHE A 129 7.57 -8.76 -17.33
C PHE A 129 8.39 -8.19 -16.17
N THR A 130 8.56 -6.90 -16.15
CA THR A 130 8.87 -6.21 -14.89
C THR A 130 7.56 -5.98 -14.16
N ALA A 131 7.58 -5.81 -12.86
CA ALA A 131 6.40 -5.37 -12.09
C ALA A 131 5.75 -4.11 -12.72
N ASP A 132 6.54 -3.29 -13.41
CA ASP A 132 6.09 -2.13 -14.19
C ASP A 132 5.48 -2.48 -15.54
N SER A 133 5.64 -3.71 -16.03
CA SER A 133 5.09 -4.16 -17.32
C SER A 133 3.91 -5.11 -17.20
N VAL A 134 3.62 -5.61 -16.03
CA VAL A 134 2.31 -6.16 -15.68
C VAL A 134 1.46 -4.95 -15.32
N GLY A 135 0.92 -4.29 -16.32
CA GLY A 135 0.03 -3.15 -16.11
C GLY A 135 -1.03 -3.52 -15.08
N GLY A 136 -1.43 -2.57 -14.26
CA GLY A 136 -2.58 -2.75 -13.41
C GLY A 136 -2.36 -2.68 -11.92
N LEU A 137 -1.14 -2.47 -11.47
CA LEU A 137 -0.97 -1.99 -10.11
C LEU A 137 -1.44 -0.53 -10.06
N VAL A 138 -2.54 -0.31 -9.38
CA VAL A 138 -3.20 0.99 -9.32
C VAL A 138 -2.88 1.67 -8.00
N GLY A 139 -2.64 2.97 -8.04
CA GLY A 139 -2.41 3.75 -6.84
C GLY A 139 -1.90 5.14 -7.20
N THR A 140 -2.73 6.13 -7.04
CA THR A 140 -2.43 7.48 -7.49
C THR A 140 -1.82 8.34 -6.41
N ALA A 141 -2.20 8.16 -5.14
CA ALA A 141 -1.62 8.92 -4.05
C ALA A 141 -0.14 8.57 -3.82
N GLY A 142 0.28 7.41 -4.34
CA GLY A 142 1.69 6.99 -4.34
C GLY A 142 2.21 6.53 -2.99
N ALA A 143 3.50 6.24 -2.96
CA ALA A 143 4.13 5.52 -1.87
C ALA A 143 4.57 6.38 -0.69
N SER A 144 4.60 7.69 -0.80
CA SER A 144 5.23 8.53 0.25
C SER A 144 4.55 9.87 0.43
N GLY A 145 4.50 10.34 1.67
CA GLY A 145 3.94 11.64 2.01
C GLY A 145 2.42 11.69 1.92
N VAL A 146 1.77 10.57 2.17
CA VAL A 146 0.33 10.36 1.98
C VAL A 146 -0.41 10.50 3.29
N TRP A 147 -1.45 11.32 3.32
CA TRP A 147 -2.46 11.27 4.37
C TRP A 147 -3.49 10.20 4.01
N ASN A 148 -3.70 9.29 4.94
CA ASN A 148 -4.59 8.18 4.77
C ASN A 148 -5.65 8.18 5.87
N TYR A 149 -6.90 7.91 5.50
CA TYR A 149 -7.99 7.73 6.45
C TYR A 149 -8.71 6.42 6.17
N VAL A 150 -8.90 5.64 7.22
CA VAL A 150 -9.60 4.35 7.16
C VAL A 150 -10.73 4.34 8.18
N ASN A 151 -11.90 3.91 7.76
CA ASN A 151 -13.01 3.60 8.67
C ASN A 151 -13.90 2.50 8.08
N THR A 152 -14.60 1.78 8.97
CA THR A 152 -15.55 0.73 8.58
C THR A 152 -16.94 1.13 9.05
N PHE A 153 -17.87 1.18 8.11
CA PHE A 153 -19.27 1.49 8.34
C PHE A 153 -20.12 0.31 7.91
N GLU A 154 -20.84 -0.30 8.83
CA GLU A 154 -21.77 -1.42 8.57
C GLU A 154 -21.15 -2.54 7.68
N GLY A 155 -19.88 -2.89 7.94
CA GLY A 155 -19.18 -3.94 7.20
C GLY A 155 -18.51 -3.50 5.89
N VAL A 156 -18.66 -2.23 5.48
CA VAL A 156 -17.89 -1.66 4.36
C VAL A 156 -16.74 -0.84 4.89
N THR A 157 -15.52 -1.20 4.51
CA THR A 157 -14.31 -0.44 4.83
C THR A 157 -14.02 0.56 3.72
N PHE A 158 -13.97 1.83 4.10
CA PHE A 158 -13.44 2.91 3.28
C PHE A 158 -11.97 3.13 3.62
N ASN A 159 -11.13 3.22 2.60
CA ASN A 159 -9.73 3.58 2.71
C ASN A 159 -9.43 4.68 1.69
N GLY A 160 -9.23 5.90 2.16
CA GLY A 160 -8.97 7.06 1.30
C GLY A 160 -7.58 7.62 1.54
N ALA A 161 -6.95 8.10 0.47
CA ALA A 161 -5.62 8.66 0.52
C ALA A 161 -5.52 9.96 -0.27
N ILE A 162 -4.72 10.89 0.24
CA ILE A 162 -4.41 12.15 -0.44
C ILE A 162 -2.93 12.46 -0.30
N ARG A 163 -2.34 12.94 -1.39
CA ARG A 163 -0.98 13.48 -1.43
C ARG A 163 -0.99 14.85 -2.08
N LYS A 164 -0.29 15.80 -1.46
CA LYS A 164 -0.14 17.14 -2.03
C LYS A 164 1.25 17.27 -2.64
N GLY A 165 1.31 17.38 -3.95
CA GLY A 165 2.56 17.47 -4.70
C GLY A 165 3.25 16.11 -4.87
N SER A 166 4.35 16.08 -5.61
CA SER A 166 5.19 14.89 -5.74
C SER A 166 6.12 14.80 -4.53
N ALA A 167 5.73 14.05 -3.51
CA ALA A 167 6.56 13.87 -2.34
C ALA A 167 7.70 12.90 -2.63
N THR A 168 8.90 13.41 -2.75
CA THR A 168 10.11 12.58 -2.87
C THR A 168 10.99 12.60 -1.63
N LYS A 169 10.64 13.41 -0.62
CA LYS A 169 11.45 13.56 0.59
C LYS A 169 10.59 13.48 1.84
N ASN A 170 10.99 12.63 2.74
CA ASN A 170 10.33 12.34 4.01
C ASN A 170 11.10 12.89 5.21
N ALA A 171 12.07 13.76 4.98
CA ALA A 171 12.84 14.37 6.05
C ALA A 171 12.07 15.53 6.69
N ASP A 172 12.38 15.80 7.95
CA ASP A 172 11.83 16.95 8.67
C ASP A 172 12.06 18.25 7.89
N GLY A 173 11.01 19.04 7.77
CA GLY A 173 11.03 20.30 7.01
C GLY A 173 11.18 20.10 5.50
N ALA A 174 11.06 18.89 4.98
CA ALA A 174 11.09 18.65 3.55
C ALA A 174 9.93 19.37 2.86
N SER A 175 10.25 20.11 1.83
CA SER A 175 9.29 20.55 0.83
C SER A 175 9.69 19.89 -0.49
N SER A 176 8.81 19.17 -1.09
CA SER A 176 9.05 18.61 -2.41
C SER A 176 8.66 19.60 -3.49
N GLY A 177 9.38 19.53 -4.60
CA GLY A 177 9.19 20.40 -5.75
C GLY A 177 7.84 20.27 -6.45
N ALA A 178 7.77 20.86 -7.61
CA ALA A 178 6.58 20.91 -8.44
C ALA A 178 6.12 19.51 -8.85
N GLY A 179 4.98 19.11 -8.34
CA GLY A 179 4.24 17.92 -8.75
C GLY A 179 2.77 18.14 -8.48
N GLY A 180 1.93 17.46 -9.23
CA GLY A 180 0.50 17.48 -9.01
C GLY A 180 0.12 16.84 -7.66
N SER A 181 -1.07 17.12 -7.22
CA SER A 181 -1.68 16.41 -6.10
C SER A 181 -2.35 15.14 -6.61
N ALA A 182 -2.43 14.15 -5.76
CA ALA A 182 -3.16 12.92 -6.05
C ALA A 182 -4.12 12.59 -4.93
N TRP A 183 -5.19 11.90 -5.26
CA TRP A 183 -6.12 11.33 -4.32
C TRP A 183 -6.67 10.02 -4.86
N ASP A 184 -6.98 9.13 -3.97
CA ASP A 184 -7.62 7.87 -4.31
C ASP A 184 -8.43 7.32 -3.14
N PHE A 185 -9.24 6.33 -3.41
CA PHE A 185 -9.93 5.57 -2.39
C PHE A 185 -10.21 4.13 -2.83
N ALA A 186 -10.37 3.27 -1.85
CA ALA A 186 -10.86 1.92 -1.99
C ALA A 186 -12.05 1.68 -1.05
N LEU A 187 -13.00 0.91 -1.52
CA LEU A 187 -14.10 0.33 -0.74
C LEU A 187 -13.95 -1.18 -0.77
N THR A 188 -13.97 -1.80 0.39
CA THR A 188 -13.92 -3.26 0.51
C THR A 188 -14.97 -3.77 1.48
N THR A 189 -15.49 -4.96 1.21
CA THR A 189 -16.38 -5.66 2.13
C THR A 189 -16.22 -7.17 1.97
N ASP A 190 -16.55 -7.89 3.01
CA ASP A 190 -16.78 -9.33 2.91
C ASP A 190 -18.24 -9.62 2.52
N GLY A 191 -18.51 -10.87 2.17
CA GLY A 191 -19.85 -11.28 1.75
C GLY A 191 -20.89 -11.34 2.85
N SER A 192 -20.54 -11.07 4.11
CA SER A 192 -21.47 -11.16 5.25
C SER A 192 -22.64 -10.22 5.12
N MET A 193 -22.43 -9.03 4.54
CA MET A 193 -23.49 -8.05 4.27
C MET A 193 -24.60 -8.56 3.34
N ILE A 194 -24.27 -9.46 2.44
CA ILE A 194 -25.20 -10.04 1.45
C ILE A 194 -25.50 -11.51 1.71
N GLY A 195 -25.02 -12.05 2.83
CA GLY A 195 -25.25 -13.45 3.24
C GLY A 195 -24.47 -14.48 2.39
N VAL A 196 -23.34 -14.10 1.83
CA VAL A 196 -22.45 -14.97 1.05
C VAL A 196 -21.13 -15.15 1.78
N ASP A 197 -21.05 -16.21 2.57
CA ASP A 197 -19.83 -16.56 3.30
C ASP A 197 -18.66 -16.85 2.32
N GLY A 198 -17.46 -16.42 2.68
CA GLY A 198 -16.26 -16.65 1.90
C GLY A 198 -16.04 -15.68 0.73
N LEU A 199 -16.98 -14.78 0.46
CA LEU A 199 -16.82 -13.74 -0.55
C LEU A 199 -16.06 -12.54 0.04
N ALA A 200 -15.09 -11.99 -0.72
CA ALA A 200 -14.47 -10.70 -0.48
C ALA A 200 -14.49 -9.90 -1.78
N ILE A 201 -14.98 -8.68 -1.73
CA ILE A 201 -15.06 -7.79 -2.89
C ILE A 201 -14.53 -6.41 -2.56
N GLY A 202 -14.04 -5.74 -3.58
CA GLY A 202 -13.66 -4.35 -3.43
C GLY A 202 -13.56 -3.65 -4.77
N ALA A 203 -13.62 -2.33 -4.71
CA ALA A 203 -13.41 -1.46 -5.85
C ALA A 203 -12.86 -0.13 -5.40
N GLY A 204 -12.14 0.54 -6.28
CA GLY A 204 -11.58 1.84 -5.98
C GLY A 204 -11.28 2.65 -7.22
N TYR A 205 -11.02 3.92 -6.98
CA TYR A 205 -10.75 4.92 -8.01
C TYR A 205 -9.79 5.98 -7.47
N GLY A 206 -9.02 6.58 -8.36
CA GLY A 206 -8.16 7.69 -8.00
C GLY A 206 -7.72 8.52 -9.20
N GLU A 207 -7.19 9.70 -8.89
CA GLU A 207 -6.67 10.66 -9.86
C GLU A 207 -5.30 11.19 -9.39
N ASP A 208 -4.37 11.28 -10.32
CA ASP A 208 -3.11 12.01 -10.16
C ASP A 208 -3.12 13.18 -11.14
N SER A 209 -3.09 14.39 -10.58
CA SER A 209 -2.91 15.61 -11.37
C SER A 209 -1.45 15.67 -11.81
N GLY A 210 -1.21 15.47 -13.07
CA GLY A 210 0.15 15.47 -13.63
C GLY A 210 0.97 16.70 -13.27
N SER A 211 2.28 16.59 -13.34
CA SER A 211 3.20 17.70 -13.07
C SER A 211 3.16 18.69 -14.22
N THR A 212 2.85 19.94 -13.95
CA THR A 212 2.91 21.03 -14.92
C THR A 212 4.38 21.46 -15.15
N ALA A 213 5.15 20.62 -15.83
CA ALA A 213 6.40 21.09 -16.42
C ALA A 213 6.06 21.98 -17.62
N ALA A 214 6.62 23.17 -17.69
CA ALA A 214 6.32 24.15 -18.71
C ALA A 214 6.46 23.55 -20.12
N GLY A 215 5.35 23.47 -20.85
CA GLY A 215 5.30 23.04 -22.26
C GLY A 215 4.76 21.63 -22.54
N VAL A 216 4.30 20.90 -21.53
CA VAL A 216 3.60 19.62 -21.70
C VAL A 216 2.15 19.80 -21.27
N ASN A 217 1.22 19.52 -22.16
CA ASN A 217 -0.20 19.40 -21.78
C ASN A 217 -0.35 18.10 -20.98
N GLU A 218 -0.18 18.17 -19.68
CA GLU A 218 -0.44 17.05 -18.80
C GLU A 218 -1.93 17.07 -18.45
N VAL A 219 -2.57 15.98 -18.78
CA VAL A 219 -3.93 15.67 -18.38
C VAL A 219 -3.83 14.74 -17.18
N ASP A 220 -4.77 14.85 -16.27
CA ASP A 220 -4.84 14.02 -15.09
C ASP A 220 -4.89 12.53 -15.47
N SER A 221 -4.10 11.70 -14.81
CA SER A 221 -4.22 10.24 -14.95
C SER A 221 -5.29 9.71 -14.00
N THR A 222 -6.02 8.71 -14.45
CA THR A 222 -7.04 8.06 -13.64
C THR A 222 -6.75 6.57 -13.50
N HIS A 223 -6.97 6.05 -12.31
CA HIS A 223 -6.76 4.65 -11.98
C HIS A 223 -8.05 4.07 -11.39
N MET A 224 -8.41 2.87 -11.80
CA MET A 224 -9.51 2.15 -11.20
C MET A 224 -9.20 0.66 -11.11
N THR A 225 -9.74 0.01 -10.10
CA THR A 225 -9.68 -1.45 -9.96
C THR A 225 -10.90 -1.97 -9.25
N ALA A 226 -11.26 -3.22 -9.55
CA ALA A 226 -12.25 -3.97 -8.81
C ALA A 226 -11.84 -5.44 -8.74
N PHE A 227 -12.07 -6.07 -7.59
CA PHE A 227 -11.78 -7.48 -7.39
C PHE A 227 -12.94 -8.22 -6.75
N ALA A 228 -12.97 -9.53 -6.96
CA ALA A 228 -13.83 -10.46 -6.24
C ALA A 228 -13.06 -11.75 -5.97
N ASN A 229 -12.97 -12.14 -4.70
CA ASN A 229 -12.38 -13.40 -4.26
C ASN A 229 -13.44 -14.23 -3.56
N TYR A 230 -13.46 -15.53 -3.82
CA TYR A 230 -14.38 -16.46 -3.19
C TYR A 230 -13.63 -17.65 -2.63
N SER A 231 -13.76 -17.85 -1.32
CA SER A 231 -13.16 -18.97 -0.59
C SER A 231 -14.20 -20.04 -0.34
N PHE A 232 -13.89 -21.26 -0.77
CA PHE A 232 -14.71 -22.44 -0.54
C PHE A 232 -13.85 -23.59 -0.02
N GLY A 233 -14.01 -23.93 1.26
CA GLY A 233 -13.16 -24.91 1.91
C GLY A 233 -11.68 -24.50 1.86
N PRO A 234 -10.79 -25.35 1.33
CA PRO A 234 -9.37 -25.02 1.22
C PRO A 234 -8.99 -24.18 -0.01
N ALA A 235 -9.92 -23.96 -0.93
CA ALA A 235 -9.67 -23.26 -2.19
C ALA A 235 -10.16 -21.81 -2.12
N THR A 236 -9.37 -20.90 -2.72
CA THR A 236 -9.78 -19.51 -2.97
C THR A 236 -9.60 -19.21 -4.45
N PHE A 237 -10.64 -18.68 -5.06
CA PHE A 237 -10.65 -18.22 -6.44
C PHE A 237 -10.78 -16.71 -6.46
N GLY A 238 -10.07 -16.04 -7.35
CA GLY A 238 -10.15 -14.59 -7.47
C GLY A 238 -10.04 -14.10 -8.88
N TYR A 239 -10.62 -12.93 -9.06
CA TYR A 239 -10.53 -12.16 -10.28
C TYR A 239 -10.38 -10.68 -9.93
N GLN A 240 -9.52 -9.99 -10.65
CA GLN A 240 -9.33 -8.55 -10.55
C GLN A 240 -9.24 -7.94 -11.94
N LYS A 241 -9.91 -6.83 -12.11
CA LYS A 241 -9.77 -5.99 -13.30
C LYS A 241 -9.29 -4.60 -12.90
N SER A 242 -8.25 -4.13 -13.57
CA SER A 242 -7.65 -2.82 -13.32
C SER A 242 -7.53 -2.04 -14.63
N GLU A 243 -7.65 -0.72 -14.54
CA GLU A 243 -7.49 0.20 -15.67
C GLU A 243 -6.68 1.41 -15.21
N ILE A 244 -5.69 1.79 -16.01
CA ILE A 244 -4.92 3.01 -15.86
C ILE A 244 -5.05 3.83 -17.14
N ASN A 245 -5.63 5.00 -17.01
CA ASN A 245 -5.66 5.98 -18.09
C ASN A 245 -4.63 7.07 -17.80
N HIS A 246 -3.55 7.08 -18.56
CA HIS A 246 -2.44 7.99 -18.31
C HIS A 246 -2.73 9.46 -18.64
N GLY A 247 -3.88 9.76 -19.21
CA GLY A 247 -4.27 11.14 -19.56
C GLY A 247 -3.33 11.86 -20.53
N LYS A 248 -2.21 11.25 -20.88
CA LYS A 248 -1.18 11.84 -21.73
C LYS A 248 -1.43 11.52 -23.19
N GLN A 249 -1.47 12.55 -24.03
CA GLN A 249 -1.64 12.36 -25.46
C GLN A 249 -0.54 11.45 -26.05
N GLY A 250 -0.95 10.35 -26.68
CA GLY A 250 -0.04 9.35 -27.27
C GLY A 250 0.37 8.20 -26.35
N THR A 251 -0.06 8.21 -25.08
CA THR A 251 0.08 7.06 -24.18
C THR A 251 -1.24 6.29 -24.17
N GLN A 252 -1.18 4.99 -24.41
CA GLN A 252 -2.37 4.15 -24.37
C GLN A 252 -2.80 3.88 -22.93
N SER A 253 -4.10 3.74 -22.71
CA SER A 253 -4.63 3.22 -21.46
C SER A 253 -4.21 1.76 -21.30
N GLU A 254 -3.97 1.36 -20.06
CA GLU A 254 -3.62 -0.01 -19.69
C GLU A 254 -4.83 -0.67 -19.05
N GLU A 255 -5.18 -1.86 -19.51
CA GLU A 255 -6.17 -2.71 -18.89
C GLU A 255 -5.51 -4.03 -18.49
N THR A 256 -5.81 -4.49 -17.27
CA THR A 256 -5.31 -5.76 -16.76
C THR A 256 -6.45 -6.60 -16.22
N ASP A 257 -6.50 -7.85 -16.65
CA ASP A 257 -7.37 -8.89 -16.13
C ASP A 257 -6.52 -9.95 -15.42
N ALA A 258 -6.63 -10.05 -14.10
CA ALA A 258 -5.88 -10.99 -13.29
C ALA A 258 -6.81 -12.08 -12.73
N TRP A 259 -6.36 -13.32 -12.78
CA TRP A 259 -7.03 -14.48 -12.21
C TRP A 259 -6.11 -15.20 -11.26
N GLY A 260 -6.63 -15.60 -10.12
CA GLY A 260 -5.86 -16.35 -9.14
C GLY A 260 -6.64 -17.51 -8.57
N ILE A 261 -5.90 -18.57 -8.27
CA ILE A 261 -6.40 -19.72 -7.51
C ILE A 261 -5.34 -20.09 -6.49
N ALA A 262 -5.73 -20.14 -5.23
CA ALA A 262 -4.89 -20.67 -4.16
C ALA A 262 -5.58 -21.87 -3.51
N PHE A 263 -4.79 -22.85 -3.10
CA PHE A 263 -5.31 -24.05 -2.44
C PHE A 263 -4.44 -24.40 -1.23
N ASN A 264 -5.06 -24.44 -0.06
CA ASN A 264 -4.41 -24.85 1.19
C ASN A 264 -4.47 -26.38 1.32
N ILE A 265 -3.34 -27.05 1.12
CA ILE A 265 -3.24 -28.51 1.29
C ILE A 265 -3.32 -28.86 2.78
N ASN A 266 -2.67 -28.07 3.62
CA ASN A 266 -2.75 -28.15 5.07
C ASN A 266 -2.32 -26.79 5.69
N GLU A 267 -2.22 -26.72 7.01
CA GLU A 267 -1.83 -25.49 7.74
C GLU A 267 -0.42 -24.95 7.44
N ASN A 268 0.43 -25.75 6.80
CA ASN A 268 1.84 -25.44 6.50
C ASN A 268 2.18 -25.45 5.01
N LEU A 269 1.22 -25.81 4.16
CA LEU A 269 1.45 -25.98 2.73
C LEU A 269 0.26 -25.47 1.93
N SER A 270 0.53 -24.50 1.06
CA SER A 270 -0.40 -23.97 0.07
C SER A 270 0.23 -23.96 -1.33
N VAL A 271 -0.61 -24.01 -2.33
CA VAL A 271 -0.25 -23.93 -3.75
C VAL A 271 -1.20 -23.00 -4.48
#